data_1edace8a7751ed62777a2b63da9f6eb5
#
_entry.id   1edace8a7751ed62777a2b63da9f6eb5
#
_cell.length_a   1.000
_cell.length_b   1.000
_cell.length_c   1.000
_cell.angle_alpha   90.00
_cell.angle_beta   90.00
_cell.angle_gamma   90.00
#
_symmetry.space_group_name_H-M   'P 1'
#
loop_
_entity.id
_entity.type
_entity.pdbx_description
1 polymer ?
#
loop_
_entity_poly.entity_id
_entity_poly.type
_entity_poly.pdbx_seq_one_letter_code
_entity_poly.pdbx_strand_id
1 'polypeptide(L)'
;MKIDGLHEKEIFEKEFPFRLLVNRNVNFNYPAHWHNALELIYVLENGFVVFVNSKRYDLRERDLLYIPGGDIHEFCSEAPTGLRIFVNFEPSALSPYGEVERVQTQLRDVRLIAAGSGLHTQVEKQMRAILEEHKNEEAADRLFYTARMLDILVLLCRSTPSQVNIGSRNGGKRMGLEKIRNSFRYIEENYSEDIHLGDIARAMSP
;
A
#
# COMPACT_ATOMS: atom_id res chain seq x y z
N MET A 1 0.87 -10.18 -13.58
CA MET A 1 0.27 -10.08 -12.24
C MET A 1 -0.33 -11.44 -11.90
N LYS A 2 0.09 -12.04 -10.82
CA LYS A 2 -0.32 -13.39 -10.43
C LYS A 2 -0.79 -13.36 -8.98
N ILE A 3 -2.06 -13.70 -8.75
CA ILE A 3 -2.62 -13.88 -7.41
C ILE A 3 -2.55 -15.35 -7.07
N ASP A 4 -1.92 -15.67 -5.96
CA ASP A 4 -1.82 -17.01 -5.41
C ASP A 4 -2.47 -16.98 -4.02
N GLY A 5 -3.66 -17.55 -3.93
CA GLY A 5 -4.53 -17.32 -2.78
C GLY A 5 -4.95 -15.85 -2.66
N LEU A 6 -4.60 -15.19 -1.56
CA LEU A 6 -4.78 -13.74 -1.36
C LEU A 6 -3.49 -12.93 -1.59
N HIS A 7 -2.36 -13.59 -1.86
CA HIS A 7 -1.08 -12.91 -2.05
C HIS A 7 -0.87 -12.53 -3.50
N GLU A 8 -0.79 -11.23 -3.78
CA GLU A 8 -0.41 -10.73 -5.09
C GLU A 8 1.11 -10.69 -5.20
N LYS A 9 1.66 -11.54 -6.08
CA LYS A 9 3.09 -11.65 -6.35
C LYS A 9 3.45 -10.93 -7.65
N GLU A 10 4.74 -10.59 -7.80
CA GLU A 10 5.29 -10.04 -9.04
C GLU A 10 4.62 -8.72 -9.49
N ILE A 11 4.32 -7.85 -8.52
CA ILE A 11 3.68 -6.56 -8.80
C ILE A 11 4.63 -5.55 -9.47
N PHE A 12 5.94 -5.78 -9.38
CA PHE A 12 6.97 -4.90 -9.92
C PHE A 12 7.64 -5.49 -11.15
N GLU A 13 8.09 -4.63 -12.05
CA GLU A 13 9.10 -4.99 -13.03
C GLU A 13 10.44 -5.28 -12.34
N LYS A 14 11.23 -6.20 -12.91
CA LYS A 14 12.52 -6.57 -12.32
C LYS A 14 13.36 -5.31 -12.03
N GLU A 15 13.89 -5.25 -10.80
CA GLU A 15 14.83 -4.23 -10.33
C GLU A 15 14.27 -2.81 -10.14
N PHE A 16 12.97 -2.58 -10.34
CA PHE A 16 12.37 -1.29 -10.07
C PHE A 16 11.23 -1.40 -9.05
N PRO A 17 11.41 -0.87 -7.82
CA PRO A 17 10.48 -1.08 -6.70
C PRO A 17 9.29 -0.11 -6.73
N PHE A 18 8.80 0.22 -7.91
CA PHE A 18 7.70 1.16 -8.15
C PHE A 18 6.79 0.66 -9.25
N ARG A 19 5.49 0.75 -9.04
CA ARG A 19 4.45 0.51 -10.04
C ARG A 19 3.45 1.66 -10.03
N LEU A 20 3.10 2.14 -11.20
CA LEU A 20 2.01 3.07 -11.42
C LEU A 20 0.95 2.40 -12.29
N LEU A 21 -0.28 2.38 -11.79
CA LEU A 21 -1.46 1.95 -12.53
C LEU A 21 -2.44 3.12 -12.65
N VAL A 22 -2.76 3.50 -13.88
CA VAL A 22 -3.79 4.50 -14.17
C VAL A 22 -5.05 3.77 -14.66
N ASN A 23 -6.08 3.75 -13.83
CA ASN A 23 -7.37 3.18 -14.19
C ASN A 23 -8.31 4.30 -14.66
N ARG A 24 -8.72 4.22 -15.93
CA ARG A 24 -9.59 5.22 -16.56
C ARG A 24 -10.83 4.55 -17.16
N ASN A 25 -11.99 5.12 -16.86
CA ASN A 25 -13.26 4.80 -17.51
C ASN A 25 -13.66 3.30 -17.50
N VAL A 26 -13.23 2.56 -16.49
CA VAL A 26 -13.52 1.13 -16.33
C VAL A 26 -14.03 0.88 -14.91
N ASN A 27 -15.06 0.04 -14.79
CA ASN A 27 -15.40 -0.54 -13.50
C ASN A 27 -14.17 -1.31 -12.99
N PHE A 28 -13.59 -0.85 -11.89
CA PHE A 28 -12.43 -1.48 -11.31
C PHE A 28 -12.81 -2.19 -10.02
N ASN A 29 -13.19 -3.45 -10.20
CA ASN A 29 -13.38 -4.37 -9.08
C ASN A 29 -12.18 -5.29 -9.03
N TYR A 30 -11.53 -5.34 -7.89
CA TYR A 30 -10.37 -6.17 -7.67
C TYR A 30 -10.55 -6.95 -6.37
N PRO A 31 -10.44 -8.29 -6.38
CA PRO A 31 -10.74 -9.11 -5.23
C PRO A 31 -9.81 -8.83 -4.06
N ALA A 32 -10.20 -9.27 -2.87
CA ALA A 32 -9.38 -9.17 -1.67
C ALA A 32 -8.00 -9.80 -1.89
N HIS A 33 -6.96 -9.01 -1.64
CA HIS A 33 -5.56 -9.42 -1.81
C HIS A 33 -4.66 -8.64 -0.85
N TRP A 34 -3.40 -9.04 -0.77
CA TRP A 34 -2.35 -8.33 -0.05
C TRP A 34 -1.00 -8.47 -0.77
N HIS A 35 -0.10 -7.55 -0.53
CA HIS A 35 1.28 -7.55 -1.01
C HIS A 35 2.20 -6.82 -0.02
N ASN A 36 3.51 -6.98 -0.15
CA ASN A 36 4.49 -6.33 0.75
C ASN A 36 4.66 -4.83 0.47
N ALA A 37 4.37 -4.41 -0.76
CA ALA A 37 4.44 -3.00 -1.12
C ALA A 37 3.47 -2.15 -0.32
N LEU A 38 3.86 -0.92 0.00
CA LEU A 38 2.89 0.11 0.35
C LEU A 38 2.12 0.56 -0.89
N GLU A 39 0.89 1.01 -0.70
CA GLU A 39 0.06 1.51 -1.78
C GLU A 39 -0.52 2.88 -1.48
N LEU A 40 -0.50 3.75 -2.49
CA LEU A 40 -1.19 5.03 -2.51
C LEU A 40 -2.26 5.02 -3.60
N ILE A 41 -3.50 5.27 -3.21
CA ILE A 41 -4.63 5.43 -4.13
C ILE A 41 -4.99 6.90 -4.18
N TYR A 42 -5.06 7.48 -5.38
CA TYR A 42 -5.52 8.85 -5.60
C TYR A 42 -6.72 8.85 -6.54
N VAL A 43 -7.86 9.36 -6.07
CA VAL A 43 -9.10 9.46 -6.84
C VAL A 43 -9.13 10.81 -7.55
N LEU A 44 -9.17 10.82 -8.87
CA LEU A 44 -9.24 12.04 -9.68
C LEU A 44 -10.65 12.37 -10.16
N GLU A 45 -11.45 11.32 -10.46
CA GLU A 45 -12.80 11.48 -10.97
C GLU A 45 -13.71 10.42 -10.36
N ASN A 46 -14.89 10.84 -9.94
CA ASN A 46 -15.91 10.02 -9.28
C ASN A 46 -15.43 9.40 -7.95
N GLY A 47 -16.35 8.77 -7.23
CA GLY A 47 -16.04 8.09 -5.98
C GLY A 47 -15.41 6.70 -6.20
N PHE A 48 -14.77 6.18 -5.15
CA PHE A 48 -14.17 4.86 -5.14
C PHE A 48 -14.26 4.23 -3.75
N VAL A 49 -14.66 2.98 -3.69
CA VAL A 49 -14.77 2.24 -2.43
C VAL A 49 -13.61 1.28 -2.29
N VAL A 50 -12.94 1.35 -1.14
CA VAL A 50 -11.85 0.45 -0.77
C VAL A 50 -12.18 -0.20 0.56
N PHE A 51 -12.08 -1.51 0.64
CA PHE A 51 -12.08 -2.20 1.92
C PHE A 51 -10.63 -2.51 2.29
N VAL A 52 -10.24 -2.18 3.52
CA VAL A 52 -8.92 -2.55 4.06
C VAL A 52 -9.13 -3.22 5.40
N ASN A 53 -8.68 -4.46 5.55
CA ASN A 53 -8.88 -5.28 6.75
C ASN A 53 -10.36 -5.28 7.21
N SER A 54 -11.27 -5.45 6.26
CA SER A 54 -12.75 -5.42 6.46
C SER A 54 -13.32 -4.06 6.86
N LYS A 55 -12.51 -2.98 6.87
CA LYS A 55 -13.01 -1.63 7.10
C LYS A 55 -13.25 -0.94 5.76
N ARG A 56 -14.45 -0.38 5.57
CA ARG A 56 -14.83 0.38 4.37
C ARG A 56 -14.26 1.79 4.42
N TYR A 57 -13.73 2.24 3.28
CA TYR A 57 -13.31 3.60 2.99
C TYR A 57 -14.03 4.08 1.73
N ASP A 58 -14.86 5.11 1.89
CA ASP A 58 -15.56 5.78 0.78
C ASP A 58 -14.74 6.98 0.35
N LEU A 59 -14.00 6.85 -0.73
CA LEU A 59 -13.13 7.90 -1.26
C LEU A 59 -13.94 8.80 -2.19
N ARG A 60 -13.78 10.10 -2.04
CA ARG A 60 -14.32 11.15 -2.91
C ARG A 60 -13.24 11.62 -3.88
N GLU A 61 -13.65 12.43 -4.85
CA GLU A 61 -12.68 13.10 -5.71
C GLU A 61 -11.62 13.84 -4.91
N ARG A 62 -10.38 13.69 -5.33
CA ARG A 62 -9.17 14.21 -4.74
C ARG A 62 -8.75 13.57 -3.40
N ASP A 63 -9.52 12.65 -2.84
CA ASP A 63 -9.05 11.91 -1.68
C ASP A 63 -7.86 11.01 -2.04
N LEU A 64 -6.97 10.87 -1.07
CA LEU A 64 -5.83 9.97 -1.12
C LEU A 64 -5.98 8.92 0.00
N LEU A 65 -5.74 7.66 -0.33
CA LEU A 65 -5.68 6.59 0.66
C LEU A 65 -4.30 5.96 0.65
N TYR A 66 -3.65 5.94 1.80
CA TYR A 66 -2.42 5.20 2.03
C TYR A 66 -2.76 3.86 2.70
N ILE A 67 -2.23 2.77 2.14
CA ILE A 67 -2.35 1.41 2.64
C ILE A 67 -0.93 0.87 2.89
N PRO A 68 -0.60 0.47 4.13
CA PRO A 68 0.69 -0.14 4.43
C PRO A 68 0.79 -1.53 3.81
N GLY A 69 2.01 -1.96 3.53
CA GLY A 69 2.26 -3.32 3.03
C GLY A 69 1.77 -4.40 4.00
N GLY A 70 1.20 -5.46 3.46
CA GLY A 70 0.65 -6.60 4.18
C GLY A 70 -0.78 -6.45 4.67
N ASP A 71 -1.43 -5.30 4.50
CA ASP A 71 -2.85 -5.15 4.80
C ASP A 71 -3.69 -5.75 3.67
N ILE A 72 -4.70 -6.58 4.02
CA ILE A 72 -5.63 -7.14 3.04
C ILE A 72 -6.56 -6.04 2.56
N HIS A 73 -6.63 -5.85 1.25
CA HIS A 73 -7.50 -4.83 0.67
C HIS A 73 -8.22 -5.33 -0.59
N GLU A 74 -9.37 -4.71 -0.86
CA GLU A 74 -10.28 -5.02 -1.95
C GLU A 74 -10.79 -3.72 -2.56
N PHE A 75 -10.93 -3.69 -3.87
CA PHE A 75 -11.43 -2.52 -4.59
C PHE A 75 -12.81 -2.78 -5.17
N CYS A 76 -13.73 -1.85 -4.91
CA CYS A 76 -15.09 -1.90 -5.41
C CYS A 76 -15.44 -0.57 -6.09
N SER A 77 -15.70 -0.62 -7.38
CA SER A 77 -16.18 0.56 -8.11
C SER A 77 -17.72 0.56 -8.15
N GLU A 78 -18.34 1.49 -7.45
CA GLU A 78 -19.79 1.70 -7.53
C GLU A 78 -20.15 2.57 -8.74
N ALA A 79 -19.21 3.36 -9.26
CA ALA A 79 -19.38 4.18 -10.45
C ALA A 79 -18.88 3.45 -11.71
N PRO A 80 -19.63 3.50 -12.83
CA PRO A 80 -19.23 2.85 -14.07
C PRO A 80 -18.02 3.50 -14.74
N THR A 81 -17.70 4.73 -14.37
CA THR A 81 -16.60 5.52 -14.92
C THR A 81 -15.80 6.19 -13.81
N GLY A 82 -14.59 6.62 -14.12
CA GLY A 82 -13.76 7.37 -13.18
C GLY A 82 -12.30 7.35 -13.57
N LEU A 83 -11.52 8.13 -12.88
CA LEU A 83 -10.06 8.14 -13.01
C LEU A 83 -9.43 7.96 -11.63
N ARG A 84 -8.62 6.92 -11.49
CA ARG A 84 -7.93 6.54 -10.27
C ARG A 84 -6.49 6.21 -10.57
N ILE A 85 -5.61 6.54 -9.67
CA ILE A 85 -4.19 6.25 -9.76
C ILE A 85 -3.81 5.39 -8.56
N PHE A 86 -3.15 4.28 -8.83
CA PHE A 86 -2.58 3.38 -7.83
C PHE A 86 -1.07 3.43 -7.97
N VAL A 87 -0.39 3.74 -6.88
CA VAL A 87 1.07 3.74 -6.80
C VAL A 87 1.50 2.73 -5.76
N ASN A 88 2.23 1.72 -6.18
CA ASN A 88 2.86 0.76 -5.29
C ASN A 88 4.36 1.05 -5.19
N PHE A 89 4.89 0.94 -3.98
CA PHE A 89 6.31 1.12 -3.70
C PHE A 89 6.81 0.07 -2.70
N GLU A 90 7.93 -0.58 -3.01
CA GLU A 90 8.51 -1.60 -2.14
C GLU A 90 9.41 -0.95 -1.08
N PRO A 91 9.05 -1.04 0.22
CA PRO A 91 9.83 -0.41 1.28
C PRO A 91 11.28 -0.89 1.38
N SER A 92 11.59 -2.10 0.91
CA SER A 92 12.97 -2.62 0.91
C SER A 92 13.94 -1.76 0.09
N ALA A 93 13.43 -0.95 -0.86
CA ALA A 93 14.22 0.03 -1.59
C ALA A 93 14.85 1.11 -0.70
N LEU A 94 14.36 1.28 0.53
CA LEU A 94 14.91 2.18 1.55
C LEU A 94 16.09 1.57 2.34
N SER A 95 16.40 0.27 2.11
CA SER A 95 17.46 -0.43 2.83
C SER A 95 18.82 0.27 2.78
N PRO A 96 19.27 0.83 1.65
CA PRO A 96 20.54 1.56 1.58
C PRO A 96 20.62 2.78 2.50
N TYR A 97 19.48 3.32 2.92
CA TYR A 97 19.38 4.49 3.78
C TYR A 97 19.16 4.14 5.26
N GLY A 98 18.98 2.84 5.60
CA GLY A 98 18.65 2.41 6.96
C GLY A 98 17.26 2.83 7.45
N GLU A 99 16.34 3.18 6.55
CA GLU A 99 15.06 3.81 6.88
C GLU A 99 13.85 2.87 6.84
N VAL A 100 14.03 1.60 6.42
CA VAL A 100 12.92 0.65 6.22
C VAL A 100 12.10 0.49 7.49
N GLU A 101 12.74 0.13 8.60
CA GLU A 101 12.05 -0.13 9.87
C GLU A 101 11.35 1.12 10.40
N ARG A 102 11.98 2.30 10.30
CA ARG A 102 11.40 3.56 10.73
C ARG A 102 10.13 3.87 9.94
N VAL A 103 10.20 3.78 8.61
CA VAL A 103 9.05 4.05 7.74
C VAL A 103 7.92 3.05 8.01
N GLN A 104 8.21 1.76 8.07
CA GLN A 104 7.20 0.73 8.37
C GLN A 104 6.56 0.93 9.74
N THR A 105 7.32 1.34 10.74
CA THR A 105 6.80 1.61 12.08
C THR A 105 5.92 2.86 12.12
N GLN A 106 6.35 3.95 11.51
CA GLN A 106 5.60 5.22 11.50
C GLN A 106 4.37 5.17 10.60
N LEU A 107 4.45 4.46 9.49
CA LEU A 107 3.37 4.37 8.48
C LEU A 107 2.64 3.03 8.53
N ARG A 108 2.53 2.45 9.69
CA ARG A 108 1.87 1.15 9.89
C ARG A 108 0.34 1.18 9.78
N ASP A 109 -0.30 2.32 9.83
CA ASP A 109 -1.75 2.45 9.85
C ASP A 109 -2.28 3.02 8.53
N VAL A 110 -3.42 2.47 8.05
CA VAL A 110 -4.14 3.01 6.90
C VAL A 110 -4.54 4.46 7.15
N ARG A 111 -4.32 5.34 6.19
CA ARG A 111 -4.59 6.76 6.32
C ARG A 111 -5.40 7.31 5.15
N LEU A 112 -6.61 7.72 5.44
CA LEU A 112 -7.37 8.58 4.53
C LEU A 112 -6.86 10.02 4.68
N ILE A 113 -6.38 10.58 3.58
CA ILE A 113 -5.90 11.96 3.47
C ILE A 113 -6.94 12.71 2.66
N ALA A 114 -7.92 13.25 3.37
CA ALA A 114 -9.04 13.97 2.76
C ALA A 114 -8.59 15.25 2.08
N ALA A 115 -9.22 15.58 0.97
CA ALA A 115 -8.98 16.78 0.20
C ALA A 115 -9.05 18.05 1.08
N GLY A 116 -8.15 19.00 0.81
CA GLY A 116 -8.14 20.32 1.47
C GLY A 116 -7.27 20.43 2.73
N SER A 117 -6.70 19.34 3.25
CA SER A 117 -5.71 19.44 4.34
C SER A 117 -4.33 19.89 3.82
N GLY A 118 -3.51 20.46 4.73
CA GLY A 118 -2.14 20.86 4.36
C GLY A 118 -1.27 19.68 3.90
N LEU A 119 -1.44 18.52 4.53
CA LEU A 119 -0.80 17.28 4.10
C LEU A 119 -1.28 16.87 2.70
N HIS A 120 -2.61 16.89 2.48
CA HIS A 120 -3.20 16.56 1.20
C HIS A 120 -2.57 17.37 0.07
N THR A 121 -2.52 18.70 0.21
CA THR A 121 -1.97 19.60 -0.83
C THR A 121 -0.54 19.22 -1.22
N GLN A 122 0.27 18.85 -0.24
CA GLN A 122 1.67 18.47 -0.49
C GLN A 122 1.79 17.10 -1.15
N VAL A 123 1.03 16.10 -0.69
CA VAL A 123 1.05 14.76 -1.28
C VAL A 123 0.42 14.78 -2.67
N GLU A 124 -0.70 15.47 -2.86
CA GLU A 124 -1.36 15.62 -4.16
C GLU A 124 -0.40 16.24 -5.21
N LYS A 125 0.40 17.22 -4.82
CA LYS A 125 1.42 17.81 -5.71
C LYS A 125 2.38 16.75 -6.24
N GLN A 126 2.84 15.82 -5.40
CA GLN A 126 3.75 14.76 -5.82
C GLN A 126 3.02 13.74 -6.72
N MET A 127 1.79 13.35 -6.36
CA MET A 127 1.00 12.43 -7.18
C MET A 127 0.71 12.99 -8.58
N ARG A 128 0.42 14.29 -8.67
CA ARG A 128 0.23 14.96 -9.98
C ARG A 128 1.53 15.02 -10.78
N ALA A 129 2.67 15.26 -10.15
CA ALA A 129 3.96 15.23 -10.83
C ALA A 129 4.27 13.83 -11.38
N ILE A 130 4.00 12.75 -10.60
CA ILE A 130 4.11 11.36 -11.05
C ILE A 130 3.24 11.11 -12.28
N LEU A 131 1.98 11.59 -12.26
CA LEU A 131 1.06 11.42 -13.39
C LEU A 131 1.50 12.17 -14.64
N GLU A 132 2.02 13.39 -14.51
CA GLU A 132 2.53 14.17 -15.66
C GLU A 132 3.77 13.50 -16.27
N GLU A 133 4.69 13.02 -15.45
CA GLU A 133 5.85 12.25 -15.92
C GLU A 133 5.43 10.99 -16.68
N HIS A 134 4.42 10.29 -16.19
CA HIS A 134 3.89 9.08 -16.84
C HIS A 134 3.30 9.32 -18.23
N LYS A 135 2.85 10.53 -18.52
CA LYS A 135 2.34 10.90 -19.86
C LYS A 135 3.45 11.09 -20.87
N ASN A 136 4.68 11.33 -20.42
CA ASN A 136 5.86 11.47 -21.26
C ASN A 136 6.43 10.08 -21.57
N GLU A 137 5.86 9.40 -22.58
CA GLU A 137 6.19 8.01 -22.92
C GLU A 137 7.68 7.76 -23.24
N GLU A 138 8.45 8.81 -23.61
CA GLU A 138 9.83 8.68 -24.06
C GLU A 138 10.87 8.56 -22.94
N ALA A 139 10.54 8.91 -21.69
CA ALA A 139 11.54 8.99 -20.63
C ALA A 139 10.94 8.88 -19.21
N ALA A 140 10.11 7.86 -18.96
CA ALA A 140 9.68 7.60 -17.58
C ALA A 140 10.90 7.40 -16.67
N ASP A 141 11.37 8.49 -16.06
CA ASP A 141 12.59 8.49 -15.27
C ASP A 141 12.37 7.78 -13.92
N ARG A 142 12.96 6.60 -13.78
CA ARG A 142 12.94 5.82 -12.54
C ARG A 142 13.42 6.62 -11.34
N LEU A 143 14.41 7.48 -11.53
CA LEU A 143 14.93 8.35 -10.48
C LEU A 143 13.88 9.41 -10.07
N PHE A 144 13.15 9.96 -11.05
CA PHE A 144 12.06 10.89 -10.78
C PHE A 144 10.97 10.25 -9.91
N TYR A 145 10.48 9.07 -10.27
CA TYR A 145 9.48 8.35 -9.46
C TYR A 145 9.98 8.05 -8.07
N THR A 146 11.22 7.59 -7.94
CA THR A 146 11.84 7.33 -6.63
C THR A 146 11.89 8.60 -5.79
N ALA A 147 12.32 9.73 -6.35
CA ALA A 147 12.39 11.01 -5.64
C ALA A 147 11.00 11.46 -5.16
N ARG A 148 9.97 11.35 -6.01
CA ARG A 148 8.59 11.72 -5.63
C ARG A 148 8.06 10.81 -4.51
N MET A 149 8.35 9.52 -4.57
CA MET A 149 7.95 8.60 -3.50
C MET A 149 8.65 8.89 -2.18
N LEU A 150 9.95 9.21 -2.20
CA LEU A 150 10.67 9.63 -1.00
C LEU A 150 10.09 10.91 -0.40
N ASP A 151 9.75 11.90 -1.22
CA ASP A 151 9.05 13.11 -0.77
C ASP A 151 7.72 12.76 -0.07
N ILE A 152 6.90 11.90 -0.70
CA ILE A 152 5.63 11.45 -0.11
C ILE A 152 5.86 10.74 1.24
N LEU A 153 6.79 9.81 1.32
CA LEU A 153 7.10 9.10 2.56
C LEU A 153 7.55 10.05 3.68
N VAL A 154 8.39 11.03 3.36
CA VAL A 154 8.83 12.06 4.32
C VAL A 154 7.64 12.88 4.82
N LEU A 155 6.74 13.30 3.92
CA LEU A 155 5.53 14.06 4.28
C LEU A 155 4.61 13.24 5.20
N LEU A 156 4.36 11.98 4.86
CA LEU A 156 3.55 11.07 5.65
C LEU A 156 4.16 10.81 7.03
N CYS A 157 5.45 10.54 7.10
CA CYS A 157 6.16 10.33 8.36
C CYS A 157 6.12 11.57 9.27
N ARG A 158 6.37 12.76 8.72
CA ARG A 158 6.34 14.03 9.48
C ARG A 158 4.95 14.36 10.00
N SER A 159 3.90 13.97 9.29
CA SER A 159 2.52 14.19 9.69
C SER A 159 1.99 13.16 10.68
N THR A 160 2.76 12.11 10.98
CA THR A 160 2.42 11.10 11.98
C THR A 160 2.94 11.58 13.33
N PRO A 161 2.09 11.75 14.36
CA PRO A 161 2.56 12.08 15.69
C PRO A 161 3.60 11.05 16.14
N SER A 162 4.74 11.50 16.67
CA SER A 162 5.72 10.62 17.30
C SER A 162 5.01 9.84 18.40
N GLN A 163 4.82 8.54 18.22
CA GLN A 163 4.21 7.71 19.24
C GLN A 163 5.22 7.51 20.38
N VAL A 164 5.23 8.42 21.31
CA VAL A 164 5.71 8.14 22.66
C VAL A 164 4.69 7.15 23.26
N ASN A 165 5.10 5.90 23.41
CA ASN A 165 4.48 4.79 24.15
C ASN A 165 3.10 5.08 24.77
N ILE A 166 2.04 5.04 23.97
CA ILE A 166 0.69 4.89 24.49
C ILE A 166 0.22 3.50 24.06
N GLY A 167 0.08 2.61 25.04
CA GLY A 167 -0.36 1.24 24.85
C GLY A 167 -1.59 1.15 23.92
N SER A 168 -1.37 0.64 22.75
CA SER A 168 -2.35 0.60 21.67
C SER A 168 -3.51 -0.35 22.03
N ARG A 169 -4.73 0.22 22.19
CA ARG A 169 -5.98 -0.56 22.29
C ARG A 169 -6.27 -1.41 21.04
N ASN A 170 -5.55 -1.22 19.95
CA ASN A 170 -5.68 -1.98 18.70
C ASN A 170 -4.62 -3.09 18.53
N GLY A 171 -3.71 -3.26 19.48
CA GLY A 171 -2.61 -4.25 19.41
C GLY A 171 -3.07 -5.69 19.20
N GLY A 172 -4.22 -6.08 19.79
CA GLY A 172 -4.72 -7.45 19.68
C GLY A 172 -5.21 -7.85 18.29
N LYS A 173 -5.92 -6.97 17.58
CA LYS A 173 -6.40 -7.25 16.21
C LYS A 173 -5.25 -7.29 15.19
N ARG A 174 -4.25 -6.45 15.38
CA ARG A 174 -3.10 -6.35 14.49
C ARG A 174 -2.11 -7.50 14.69
N MET A 175 -1.87 -7.89 15.94
CA MET A 175 -1.11 -9.11 16.28
C MET A 175 -1.74 -10.34 15.66
N GLY A 176 -3.07 -10.40 15.55
CA GLY A 176 -3.78 -11.45 14.82
C GLY A 176 -3.48 -11.45 13.31
N LEU A 177 -3.51 -10.28 12.66
CA LEU A 177 -3.22 -10.15 11.22
C LEU A 177 -1.74 -10.41 10.91
N GLU A 178 -0.81 -9.94 11.75
CA GLU A 178 0.61 -10.29 11.61
C GLU A 178 0.86 -11.78 11.75
N LYS A 179 0.21 -12.43 12.69
CA LYS A 179 0.29 -13.88 12.84
C LYS A 179 -0.25 -14.60 11.61
N ILE A 180 -1.41 -14.19 11.10
CA ILE A 180 -1.99 -14.74 9.87
C ILE A 180 -1.03 -14.55 8.69
N ARG A 181 -0.47 -13.38 8.51
CA ARG A 181 0.52 -13.10 7.46
C ARG A 181 1.77 -13.96 7.60
N ASN A 182 2.30 -14.11 8.80
CA ASN A 182 3.45 -14.97 9.07
C ASN A 182 3.13 -16.44 8.79
N SER A 183 1.91 -16.91 9.10
CA SER A 183 1.50 -18.27 8.76
C SER A 183 1.41 -18.48 7.25
N PHE A 184 0.84 -17.55 6.50
CA PHE A 184 0.81 -17.64 5.03
C PHE A 184 2.22 -17.68 4.44
N ARG A 185 3.10 -16.76 4.88
CA ARG A 185 4.50 -16.75 4.43
C ARG A 185 5.21 -18.07 4.73
N TYR A 186 5.06 -18.61 5.94
CA TYR A 186 5.65 -19.89 6.30
C TYR A 186 5.13 -21.04 5.42
N ILE A 187 3.82 -21.09 5.15
CA ILE A 187 3.23 -22.07 4.26
C ILE A 187 3.78 -21.92 2.84
N GLU A 188 3.84 -20.70 2.31
CA GLU A 188 4.38 -20.45 0.96
C GLU A 188 5.86 -20.81 0.81
N GLU A 189 6.67 -20.63 1.84
CA GLU A 189 8.08 -20.96 1.83
C GLU A 189 8.34 -22.47 1.97
N ASN A 190 7.40 -23.21 2.58
CA ASN A 190 7.60 -24.61 2.95
C ASN A 190 6.52 -25.58 2.39
N TYR A 191 5.63 -25.13 1.49
CA TYR A 191 4.50 -25.95 1.01
C TYR A 191 4.92 -27.25 0.30
N SER A 192 6.17 -27.37 -0.13
CA SER A 192 6.73 -28.59 -0.73
C SER A 192 7.20 -29.61 0.32
N GLU A 193 7.20 -29.26 1.58
CA GLU A 193 7.61 -30.10 2.71
C GLU A 193 6.39 -30.61 3.47
N ASP A 194 6.58 -31.60 4.33
CA ASP A 194 5.53 -32.12 5.20
C ASP A 194 5.35 -31.20 6.42
N ILE A 195 4.60 -30.11 6.23
CA ILE A 195 4.35 -29.10 7.26
C ILE A 195 3.13 -29.48 8.11
N HIS A 196 3.29 -29.37 9.43
CA HIS A 196 2.22 -29.63 10.38
C HIS A 196 1.69 -28.33 11.01
N LEU A 197 0.47 -28.38 11.54
CA LEU A 197 -0.15 -27.23 12.22
C LEU A 197 0.73 -26.66 13.34
N GLY A 198 1.51 -27.51 14.02
CA GLY A 198 2.46 -27.09 15.06
C GLY A 198 3.63 -26.24 14.54
N ASP A 199 4.05 -26.47 13.29
CA ASP A 199 5.13 -25.71 12.65
C ASP A 199 4.63 -24.31 12.28
N ILE A 200 3.41 -24.24 11.73
CA ILE A 200 2.74 -22.97 11.44
C ILE A 200 2.52 -22.18 12.73
N ALA A 201 2.07 -22.83 13.80
CA ALA A 201 1.87 -22.18 15.09
C ALA A 201 3.17 -21.61 15.68
N ARG A 202 4.31 -22.30 15.50
CA ARG A 202 5.64 -21.80 15.91
C ARG A 202 6.06 -20.57 15.07
N ALA A 203 5.84 -20.60 13.76
CA ALA A 203 6.13 -19.48 12.89
C ALA A 203 5.27 -18.22 13.19
N MET A 204 4.12 -18.40 13.85
CA MET A 204 3.24 -17.31 14.30
C MET A 204 3.67 -16.71 15.64
N SER A 205 4.60 -17.34 16.35
CA SER A 205 5.10 -16.83 17.64
C SER A 205 6.12 -15.71 17.40
N PRO A 206 6.11 -14.64 18.21
CA PRO A 206 7.06 -13.54 18.10
C PRO A 206 8.47 -13.97 18.44
#